data_a5e074392b248fe81b2f96a9f888b605
#
_entry.id   a5e074392b248fe81b2f96a9f888b605
#
_cell.length_a   1.000
_cell.length_b   1.000
_cell.length_c   1.000
_cell.angle_alpha   90.00
_cell.angle_beta   90.00
_cell.angle_gamma   90.00
#
_symmetry.space_group_name_H-M   'P 1'
#
loop_
_entity.id
_entity.type
_entity.pdbx_description
1 polymer ?
#
loop_
_entity_poly.entity_id
_entity_poly.type
_entity_poly.pdbx_seq_one_letter_code
_entity_poly.pdbx_strand_id
1 'polypeptide(L)'
;IGSKAKTTQISHLLSKCRNHIKNNIDGKNILRYLLLRLNNRIIKKQIYATPRYILGDLCLNQQCKPFDNLPYAFSLVEHNPGFSDLVAAIPPEGHKPELLARRIKHAAEQEGHLYAHHSELEAFGTPDKLLQLKDEFNKSLHTTHQSCQIEEYKGHYFIRQYEDDVRRIIEEFNKLATSRVVNYTKSVDSWMASPAADPRAASKATELKSLFSNSTIAMIYGAAGTGKSTFINFLSLIFGNNRKLYLANTNPAVDNLRRKVTAPN
;
A
#
# COMPACT_ATOMS: atom_id res chain seq x y z
N ILE A 1 -19.26 15.69 34.19
CA ILE A 1 -19.97 14.83 33.19
C ILE A 1 -20.69 13.69 33.91
N GLY A 2 -20.11 13.07 34.96
CA GLY A 2 -20.73 11.93 35.66
C GLY A 2 -22.00 12.22 36.45
N SER A 3 -22.21 13.47 36.94
CA SER A 3 -23.35 13.80 37.80
C SER A 3 -24.69 13.97 37.09
N LYS A 4 -24.71 14.09 35.75
CA LYS A 4 -25.93 14.22 34.94
C LYS A 4 -26.29 12.97 34.11
N ALA A 5 -25.44 11.92 34.13
CA ALA A 5 -25.70 10.71 33.38
C ALA A 5 -26.65 9.80 34.17
N LYS A 6 -27.72 9.33 33.52
CA LYS A 6 -28.67 8.33 34.08
C LYS A 6 -28.01 6.98 34.40
N THR A 7 -26.82 6.68 33.83
CA THR A 7 -26.07 5.45 34.07
C THR A 7 -24.58 5.76 34.17
N THR A 8 -23.91 5.16 35.16
CA THR A 8 -22.45 5.27 35.40
C THR A 8 -21.63 4.19 34.64
N GLN A 9 -22.24 3.47 33.71
CA GLN A 9 -21.61 2.32 33.03
C GLN A 9 -20.31 2.70 32.32
N ILE A 10 -20.24 3.87 31.68
CA ILE A 10 -19.04 4.31 30.98
C ILE A 10 -17.87 4.57 31.93
N SER A 11 -18.14 5.19 33.09
CA SER A 11 -17.12 5.46 34.12
C SER A 11 -16.57 4.15 34.69
N HIS A 12 -17.45 3.17 34.92
CA HIS A 12 -17.08 1.85 35.38
C HIS A 12 -16.23 1.10 34.34
N LEU A 13 -16.62 1.15 33.05
CA LEU A 13 -15.85 0.58 31.96
C LEU A 13 -14.46 1.19 31.87
N LEU A 14 -14.35 2.52 31.88
CA LEU A 14 -13.07 3.24 31.83
C LEU A 14 -12.18 2.91 33.04
N SER A 15 -12.76 2.74 34.22
CA SER A 15 -12.03 2.30 35.40
C SER A 15 -11.49 0.90 35.26
N LYS A 16 -12.27 -0.05 34.70
CA LYS A 16 -11.80 -1.39 34.38
C LYS A 16 -10.67 -1.37 33.35
N CYS A 17 -10.83 -0.61 32.26
CA CYS A 17 -9.77 -0.44 31.26
C CYS A 17 -8.48 0.12 31.89
N ARG A 18 -8.59 1.14 32.74
CA ARG A 18 -7.45 1.71 33.46
C ARG A 18 -6.74 0.69 34.32
N ASN A 19 -7.49 -0.11 35.08
CA ASN A 19 -6.92 -1.15 35.92
C ASN A 19 -6.24 -2.24 35.09
N HIS A 20 -6.86 -2.66 34.00
CA HIS A 20 -6.30 -3.63 33.06
C HIS A 20 -4.94 -3.15 32.49
N ILE A 21 -4.88 -1.89 32.04
CA ILE A 21 -3.66 -1.30 31.52
C ILE A 21 -2.59 -1.15 32.62
N LYS A 22 -2.95 -0.70 33.82
CA LYS A 22 -2.01 -0.52 34.94
C LYS A 22 -1.41 -1.84 35.43
N ASN A 23 -2.22 -2.89 35.46
CA ASN A 23 -1.80 -4.21 35.91
C ASN A 23 -1.08 -5.02 34.80
N ASN A 24 -0.79 -4.38 33.67
CA ASN A 24 -0.04 -4.97 32.57
C ASN A 24 -0.64 -6.28 32.04
N ILE A 25 -1.99 -6.41 32.08
CA ILE A 25 -2.73 -7.58 31.64
C ILE A 25 -2.73 -7.64 30.09
N ASP A 26 -2.77 -8.82 29.53
CA ASP A 26 -2.83 -9.07 28.08
C ASP A 26 -3.95 -8.26 27.41
N GLY A 27 -3.70 -7.75 26.22
CA GLY A 27 -4.62 -6.83 25.53
C GLY A 27 -4.54 -5.36 25.96
N LYS A 28 -3.65 -4.99 26.92
CA LYS A 28 -3.48 -3.60 27.39
C LYS A 28 -3.20 -2.61 26.25
N ASN A 29 -2.43 -3.02 25.27
CA ASN A 29 -2.05 -2.17 24.13
C ASN A 29 -3.24 -1.94 23.19
N ILE A 30 -4.10 -2.94 23.01
CA ILE A 30 -5.36 -2.81 22.26
C ILE A 30 -6.28 -1.80 22.96
N LEU A 31 -6.41 -1.91 24.28
CA LEU A 31 -7.19 -0.95 25.06
C LEU A 31 -6.65 0.45 24.93
N ARG A 32 -5.33 0.63 25.02
CA ARG A 32 -4.70 1.94 24.79
C ARG A 32 -5.01 2.48 23.41
N TYR A 33 -4.90 1.64 22.39
CA TYR A 33 -5.19 2.03 21.00
C TYR A 33 -6.66 2.43 20.83
N LEU A 34 -7.61 1.63 21.33
CA LEU A 34 -9.04 1.94 21.26
C LEU A 34 -9.38 3.24 22.00
N LEU A 35 -8.81 3.45 23.18
CA LEU A 35 -9.05 4.66 23.96
C LEU A 35 -8.43 5.90 23.30
N LEU A 36 -7.26 5.76 22.67
CA LEU A 36 -6.57 6.86 21.99
C LEU A 36 -7.27 7.27 20.68
N ARG A 37 -7.72 6.32 19.90
CA ARG A 37 -8.30 6.57 18.57
C ARG A 37 -9.80 6.86 18.61
N LEU A 38 -10.53 6.34 19.60
CA LEU A 38 -11.97 6.53 19.86
C LEU A 38 -12.83 6.69 18.58
N ASN A 39 -12.56 5.89 17.57
CA ASN A 39 -13.30 5.94 16.33
C ASN A 39 -14.68 5.26 16.51
N ASN A 40 -15.75 6.05 16.53
CA ASN A 40 -17.11 5.57 16.73
C ASN A 40 -17.53 4.46 15.76
N ARG A 41 -17.04 4.47 14.54
CA ARG A 41 -17.38 3.41 13.57
C ARG A 41 -16.74 2.08 13.97
N ILE A 42 -15.45 2.12 14.35
CA ILE A 42 -14.72 0.93 14.81
C ILE A 42 -15.33 0.42 16.12
N ILE A 43 -15.59 1.29 17.09
CA ILE A 43 -16.15 0.93 18.39
C ILE A 43 -17.53 0.27 18.23
N LYS A 44 -18.41 0.86 17.43
CA LYS A 44 -19.76 0.30 17.18
C LYS A 44 -19.70 -1.09 16.57
N LYS A 45 -18.77 -1.36 15.66
CA LYS A 45 -18.59 -2.68 15.05
C LYS A 45 -18.03 -3.73 16.03
N GLN A 46 -17.20 -3.32 16.99
CA GLN A 46 -16.69 -4.21 18.03
C GLN A 46 -17.80 -4.75 18.95
N ILE A 47 -18.90 -4.01 19.13
CA ILE A 47 -20.00 -4.42 20.01
C ILE A 47 -20.68 -5.71 19.53
N TYR A 48 -20.67 -5.97 18.23
CA TYR A 48 -21.27 -7.18 17.62
C TYR A 48 -20.28 -8.34 17.51
N ALA A 49 -19.00 -8.11 17.74
CA ALA A 49 -18.01 -9.17 17.79
C ALA A 49 -18.12 -9.93 19.14
N THR A 50 -17.77 -11.21 19.14
CA THR A 50 -17.79 -12.03 20.37
C THR A 50 -16.88 -11.40 21.44
N PRO A 51 -17.43 -10.88 22.56
CA PRO A 51 -16.71 -9.97 23.47
C PRO A 51 -15.39 -10.53 24.03
N ARG A 52 -15.29 -11.83 24.17
CA ARG A 52 -14.12 -12.52 24.72
C ARG A 52 -12.84 -12.38 23.89
N TYR A 53 -12.95 -12.00 22.62
CA TYR A 53 -11.81 -11.90 21.72
C TYR A 53 -11.39 -10.46 21.42
N ILE A 54 -12.21 -9.49 21.78
CA ILE A 54 -11.93 -8.07 21.49
C ILE A 54 -10.72 -7.56 22.27
N LEU A 55 -10.48 -8.12 23.43
CA LEU A 55 -9.41 -7.73 24.37
C LEU A 55 -8.31 -8.79 24.48
N GLY A 56 -8.38 -9.84 23.67
CA GLY A 56 -7.34 -10.84 23.56
C GLY A 56 -6.07 -10.28 22.93
N ASP A 57 -5.06 -11.08 22.90
CA ASP A 57 -3.83 -10.74 22.17
C ASP A 57 -4.15 -10.49 20.70
N LEU A 58 -3.64 -9.40 20.17
CA LEU A 58 -3.60 -9.16 18.75
C LEU A 58 -2.60 -10.17 18.16
N CYS A 59 -3.09 -11.31 17.75
CA CYS A 59 -2.29 -12.27 17.02
C CYS A 59 -2.74 -12.34 15.57
N LEU A 60 -1.78 -12.48 14.66
CA LEU A 60 -2.05 -12.81 13.28
C LEU A 60 -2.40 -14.29 13.23
N ASN A 61 -3.67 -14.60 12.99
CA ASN A 61 -4.13 -15.98 12.91
C ASN A 61 -3.61 -16.61 11.61
N GLN A 62 -3.20 -17.87 11.68
CA GLN A 62 -2.79 -18.68 10.53
C GLN A 62 -3.85 -18.75 9.42
N GLN A 63 -5.12 -18.58 9.74
CA GLN A 63 -6.23 -18.63 8.79
C GLN A 63 -6.49 -17.30 8.05
N CYS A 64 -5.83 -16.21 8.42
CA CYS A 64 -5.96 -14.93 7.73
C CYS A 64 -4.78 -14.67 6.83
N LYS A 65 -5.00 -13.89 5.81
CA LYS A 65 -3.88 -13.27 5.12
C LYS A 65 -3.16 -12.39 6.14
N PRO A 66 -1.90 -12.74 6.52
CA PRO A 66 -1.25 -12.08 7.65
C PRO A 66 -1.01 -10.59 7.41
N PHE A 67 -1.30 -10.12 6.20
CA PHE A 67 -1.00 -8.77 5.79
C PHE A 67 -2.22 -7.88 5.57
N ASP A 68 -3.40 -8.44 5.28
CA ASP A 68 -4.53 -7.63 4.83
C ASP A 68 -5.43 -7.18 5.96
N ASN A 69 -5.93 -8.13 6.74
CA ASN A 69 -6.78 -7.85 7.88
C ASN A 69 -6.30 -8.63 9.08
N LEU A 70 -6.42 -8.01 10.23
CA LEU A 70 -6.36 -8.79 11.46
C LEU A 70 -7.55 -9.74 11.49
N PRO A 71 -7.36 -10.97 12.02
CA PRO A 71 -8.44 -11.95 12.06
C PRO A 71 -9.66 -11.43 12.77
N TYR A 72 -10.80 -11.67 12.17
CA TYR A 72 -12.08 -11.24 12.70
C TYR A 72 -12.34 -11.66 14.15
N ALA A 73 -11.80 -12.83 14.54
CA ALA A 73 -11.96 -13.39 15.88
C ALA A 73 -10.99 -12.80 16.93
N PHE A 74 -9.88 -12.20 16.49
CA PHE A 74 -8.77 -11.83 17.36
C PHE A 74 -8.34 -10.38 17.20
N SER A 75 -9.04 -9.59 16.38
CA SER A 75 -8.67 -8.23 16.04
C SER A 75 -9.83 -7.26 16.09
N LEU A 76 -9.52 -6.01 15.81
CA LEU A 76 -10.50 -4.96 15.64
C LEU A 76 -11.27 -5.19 14.33
N VAL A 77 -12.57 -5.46 14.42
CA VAL A 77 -13.45 -5.75 13.29
C VAL A 77 -13.42 -4.60 12.28
N GLU A 78 -13.18 -4.95 11.01
CA GLU A 78 -13.11 -4.01 9.89
C GLU A 78 -12.09 -2.86 10.06
N HIS A 79 -11.10 -3.07 10.88
CA HIS A 79 -10.01 -2.12 11.03
C HIS A 79 -8.67 -2.79 10.78
N ASN A 80 -7.96 -2.33 9.77
CA ASN A 80 -6.59 -2.76 9.48
C ASN A 80 -5.62 -1.67 9.98
N PRO A 81 -5.03 -1.80 11.18
CA PRO A 81 -4.12 -0.80 11.70
C PRO A 81 -2.85 -0.73 10.86
N GLY A 82 -2.30 0.48 10.75
CA GLY A 82 -0.98 0.69 10.16
C GLY A 82 0.12 0.00 10.98
N PHE A 83 1.33 -0.08 10.41
CA PHE A 83 2.48 -0.70 11.08
C PHE A 83 2.76 -0.09 12.47
N SER A 84 2.77 1.24 12.57
CA SER A 84 2.98 1.96 13.84
C SER A 84 1.91 1.66 14.88
N ASP A 85 0.67 1.52 14.45
CA ASP A 85 -0.46 1.18 15.33
C ASP A 85 -0.33 -0.27 15.82
N LEU A 86 0.14 -1.18 14.99
CA LEU A 86 0.40 -2.56 15.35
C LEU A 86 1.52 -2.68 16.38
N VAL A 87 2.65 -2.00 16.17
CA VAL A 87 3.77 -1.97 17.13
C VAL A 87 3.32 -1.45 18.50
N ALA A 88 2.40 -0.46 18.52
CA ALA A 88 1.83 0.05 19.76
C ALA A 88 0.81 -0.89 20.42
N ALA A 89 0.19 -1.77 19.64
CA ALA A 89 -0.90 -2.63 20.11
C ALA A 89 -0.47 -4.07 20.42
N ILE A 90 0.54 -4.60 19.72
CA ILE A 90 1.04 -5.96 19.93
C ILE A 90 2.27 -5.91 20.83
N PRO A 91 2.34 -6.71 21.90
CA PRO A 91 3.59 -6.91 22.61
C PRO A 91 4.65 -7.44 21.64
N PRO A 92 5.83 -6.80 21.51
CA PRO A 92 6.86 -7.27 20.58
C PRO A 92 7.44 -8.63 20.99
N GLU A 93 7.36 -8.97 22.28
CA GLU A 93 7.78 -10.26 22.80
C GLU A 93 6.84 -11.36 22.31
N GLY A 94 7.39 -12.34 21.61
CA GLY A 94 6.62 -13.46 21.05
C GLY A 94 5.99 -13.21 19.68
N HIS A 95 5.98 -11.96 19.16
CA HIS A 95 5.37 -11.60 17.87
C HIS A 95 6.35 -10.97 16.87
N LYS A 96 7.64 -11.11 17.12
CA LYS A 96 8.68 -10.55 16.23
C LYS A 96 8.60 -11.05 14.78
N PRO A 97 8.30 -12.34 14.51
CA PRO A 97 8.17 -12.83 13.13
C PRO A 97 7.08 -12.08 12.35
N GLU A 98 5.90 -11.91 12.94
CA GLU A 98 4.77 -11.23 12.32
C GLU A 98 5.03 -9.73 12.14
N LEU A 99 5.65 -9.10 13.13
CA LEU A 99 6.03 -7.69 13.05
C LEU A 99 7.10 -7.45 11.97
N LEU A 100 8.07 -8.36 11.81
CA LEU A 100 9.03 -8.33 10.71
C LEU A 100 8.32 -8.39 9.35
N ALA A 101 7.42 -9.36 9.17
CA ALA A 101 6.62 -9.49 7.95
C ALA A 101 5.83 -8.21 7.66
N ARG A 102 5.23 -7.62 8.70
CA ARG A 102 4.47 -6.38 8.57
C ARG A 102 5.36 -5.19 8.23
N ARG A 103 6.60 -5.12 8.73
CA ARG A 103 7.57 -4.09 8.36
C ARG A 103 7.97 -4.20 6.90
N ILE A 104 8.27 -5.40 6.41
CA ILE A 104 8.63 -5.65 5.00
C ILE A 104 7.45 -5.27 4.08
N LYS A 105 6.23 -5.67 4.44
CA LYS A 105 5.02 -5.25 3.72
C LYS A 105 4.89 -3.73 3.67
N HIS A 106 5.07 -3.05 4.79
CA HIS A 106 4.98 -1.59 4.88
C HIS A 106 6.00 -0.91 3.96
N ALA A 107 7.23 -1.41 3.91
CA ALA A 107 8.26 -0.92 3.00
C ALA A 107 7.80 -1.01 1.53
N ALA A 108 7.22 -2.14 1.14
CA ALA A 108 6.73 -2.32 -0.23
C ALA A 108 5.52 -1.45 -0.57
N GLU A 109 4.50 -1.41 0.30
CA GLU A 109 3.21 -0.76 -0.01
C GLU A 109 3.18 0.74 0.27
N GLN A 110 3.93 1.23 1.24
CA GLN A 110 3.87 2.62 1.68
C GLN A 110 5.14 3.42 1.33
N GLU A 111 6.30 2.78 1.39
CA GLU A 111 7.59 3.43 1.13
C GLU A 111 8.06 3.21 -0.33
N GLY A 112 7.45 2.26 -1.05
CA GLY A 112 7.80 1.94 -2.43
C GLY A 112 9.09 1.11 -2.56
N HIS A 113 9.54 0.49 -1.48
CA HIS A 113 10.74 -0.36 -1.42
C HIS A 113 10.36 -1.83 -1.46
N LEU A 114 10.36 -2.44 -2.65
CA LEU A 114 10.04 -3.87 -2.81
C LEU A 114 10.99 -4.77 -1.99
N TYR A 115 12.25 -4.38 -1.89
CA TYR A 115 13.32 -5.10 -1.21
C TYR A 115 13.82 -4.28 -0.02
N ALA A 116 13.54 -4.75 1.21
CA ALA A 116 14.05 -4.12 2.43
C ALA A 116 15.44 -4.68 2.75
N HIS A 117 16.45 -3.82 2.76
CA HIS A 117 17.80 -4.22 3.15
C HIS A 117 17.87 -4.52 4.64
N HIS A 118 18.73 -5.44 5.07
CA HIS A 118 18.86 -5.85 6.47
C HIS A 118 19.14 -4.66 7.42
N SER A 119 19.81 -3.61 6.95
CA SER A 119 20.05 -2.39 7.75
C SER A 119 18.76 -1.62 8.07
N GLU A 120 17.71 -1.76 7.26
CA GLU A 120 16.38 -1.16 7.53
C GLU A 120 15.58 -1.98 8.54
N LEU A 121 16.05 -3.18 8.88
CA LEU A 121 15.43 -4.16 9.75
C LEU A 121 16.20 -4.40 11.06
N GLU A 122 17.23 -3.63 11.35
CA GLU A 122 18.10 -3.75 12.53
C GLU A 122 17.35 -3.77 13.87
N ALA A 123 16.18 -3.09 13.92
CA ALA A 123 15.33 -3.10 15.09
C ALA A 123 14.82 -4.52 15.48
N PHE A 124 14.85 -5.48 14.55
CA PHE A 124 14.46 -6.86 14.78
C PHE A 124 15.61 -7.76 15.17
N GLY A 125 16.85 -7.35 14.93
CA GLY A 125 18.07 -8.05 15.33
C GLY A 125 19.17 -8.09 14.27
N THR A 126 20.17 -8.93 14.52
CA THR A 126 21.27 -9.20 13.58
C THR A 126 20.78 -9.95 12.33
N PRO A 127 21.58 -10.01 11.24
CA PRO A 127 21.22 -10.78 10.05
C PRO A 127 20.84 -12.23 10.33
N ASP A 128 21.54 -12.92 11.21
CA ASP A 128 21.23 -14.31 11.60
C ASP A 128 19.88 -14.39 12.31
N LYS A 129 19.58 -13.40 13.16
CA LYS A 129 18.27 -13.32 13.83
C LYS A 129 17.14 -13.02 12.86
N LEU A 130 17.37 -12.19 11.86
CA LEU A 130 16.40 -11.92 10.80
C LEU A 130 16.07 -13.18 9.99
N LEU A 131 17.08 -13.99 9.65
CA LEU A 131 16.87 -15.29 8.99
C LEU A 131 16.03 -16.23 9.85
N GLN A 132 16.34 -16.31 11.15
CA GLN A 132 15.54 -17.11 12.07
C GLN A 132 14.08 -16.65 12.12
N LEU A 133 13.84 -15.35 12.28
CA LEU A 133 12.47 -14.77 12.31
C LEU A 133 11.71 -15.01 11.01
N LYS A 134 12.40 -14.89 9.86
CA LYS A 134 11.85 -15.23 8.54
C LYS A 134 11.39 -16.69 8.50
N ASP A 135 12.23 -17.61 8.95
CA ASP A 135 11.92 -19.04 8.93
C ASP A 135 10.76 -19.38 9.91
N GLU A 136 10.74 -18.78 11.10
CA GLU A 136 9.65 -18.90 12.06
C GLU A 136 8.33 -18.40 11.45
N PHE A 137 8.35 -17.24 10.81
CA PHE A 137 7.17 -16.69 10.14
C PHE A 137 6.69 -17.60 9.02
N ASN A 138 7.57 -18.01 8.10
CA ASN A 138 7.21 -18.85 6.97
C ASN A 138 6.63 -20.22 7.40
N LYS A 139 7.15 -20.81 8.48
CA LYS A 139 6.60 -22.05 9.08
C LYS A 139 5.19 -21.85 9.66
N SER A 140 4.88 -20.65 10.13
CA SER A 140 3.57 -20.34 10.71
C SER A 140 2.49 -20.08 9.66
N LEU A 141 2.85 -19.89 8.38
CA LEU A 141 1.91 -19.58 7.33
C LEU A 141 0.99 -20.76 7.01
N HIS A 142 -0.30 -20.45 6.93
CA HIS A 142 -1.28 -21.41 6.44
C HIS A 142 -1.01 -21.77 4.97
N THR A 143 -1.40 -22.98 4.54
CA THR A 143 -1.16 -23.47 3.17
C THR A 143 -1.70 -22.54 2.08
N THR A 144 -2.82 -21.87 2.32
CA THR A 144 -3.40 -20.90 1.40
C THR A 144 -2.60 -19.59 1.25
N HIS A 145 -1.63 -19.34 2.13
CA HIS A 145 -0.85 -18.11 2.18
C HIS A 145 0.64 -18.33 1.87
N GLN A 146 0.97 -19.43 1.24
CA GLN A 146 2.36 -19.76 0.90
C GLN A 146 3.03 -18.75 -0.06
N SER A 147 2.24 -18.05 -0.86
CA SER A 147 2.74 -16.94 -1.68
C SER A 147 3.22 -15.73 -0.88
N CYS A 148 2.77 -15.61 0.38
CA CYS A 148 3.14 -14.52 1.27
C CYS A 148 4.43 -14.78 2.07
N GLN A 149 5.20 -15.83 1.73
CA GLN A 149 6.48 -16.11 2.36
C GLN A 149 7.45 -14.94 2.20
N ILE A 150 8.25 -14.72 3.25
CA ILE A 150 9.39 -13.82 3.18
C ILE A 150 10.56 -14.58 2.57
N GLU A 151 11.13 -14.00 1.54
CA GLU A 151 12.37 -14.45 0.91
C GLU A 151 13.52 -13.53 1.30
N GLU A 152 14.73 -14.06 1.18
CA GLU A 152 15.97 -13.30 1.36
C GLU A 152 16.89 -13.54 0.18
N TYR A 153 17.49 -12.47 -0.33
CA TYR A 153 18.54 -12.54 -1.34
C TYR A 153 19.55 -11.41 -1.13
N LYS A 154 20.81 -11.77 -0.92
CA LYS A 154 21.93 -10.83 -0.73
C LYS A 154 21.66 -9.75 0.33
N GLY A 155 21.09 -10.14 1.46
CA GLY A 155 20.78 -9.24 2.56
C GLY A 155 19.51 -8.41 2.38
N HIS A 156 18.72 -8.68 1.34
CA HIS A 156 17.44 -8.04 1.10
C HIS A 156 16.29 -9.00 1.37
N TYR A 157 15.29 -8.53 2.10
CA TYR A 157 14.09 -9.27 2.49
C TYR A 157 12.89 -8.74 1.73
N PHE A 158 12.07 -9.64 1.19
CA PHE A 158 10.89 -9.27 0.41
C PHE A 158 9.80 -10.35 0.51
N ILE A 159 8.57 -10.01 0.16
CA ILE A 159 7.46 -10.94 0.11
C ILE A 159 7.40 -11.52 -1.29
N ARG A 160 7.46 -12.85 -1.41
CA ARG A 160 7.45 -13.58 -2.69
C ARG A 160 6.34 -13.11 -3.63
N GLN A 161 5.11 -12.98 -3.13
CA GLN A 161 3.98 -12.57 -3.94
C GLN A 161 4.20 -11.24 -4.65
N TYR A 162 4.79 -10.25 -3.98
CA TYR A 162 5.03 -8.93 -4.59
C TYR A 162 6.11 -8.99 -5.65
N GLU A 163 7.15 -9.78 -5.45
CA GLU A 163 8.18 -9.99 -6.48
C GLU A 163 7.61 -10.71 -7.69
N ASP A 164 6.80 -11.76 -7.49
CA ASP A 164 6.13 -12.49 -8.56
C ASP A 164 5.16 -11.60 -9.33
N ASP A 165 4.44 -10.69 -8.66
CA ASP A 165 3.55 -9.71 -9.30
C ASP A 165 4.33 -8.72 -10.16
N VAL A 166 5.45 -8.19 -9.65
CA VAL A 166 6.32 -7.29 -10.42
C VAL A 166 6.91 -8.01 -11.64
N ARG A 167 7.37 -9.25 -11.48
CA ARG A 167 7.89 -10.07 -12.57
C ARG A 167 6.83 -10.27 -13.66
N ARG A 168 5.61 -10.64 -13.29
CA ARG A 168 4.48 -10.79 -14.25
C ARG A 168 4.16 -9.47 -14.96
N ILE A 169 4.17 -8.35 -14.26
CA ILE A 169 3.97 -7.03 -14.87
C ILE A 169 5.06 -6.73 -15.90
N ILE A 170 6.32 -7.00 -15.59
CA ILE A 170 7.45 -6.82 -16.53
C ILE A 170 7.30 -7.74 -17.75
N GLU A 171 6.93 -8.99 -17.55
CA GLU A 171 6.69 -9.95 -18.64
C GLU A 171 5.57 -9.48 -19.58
N GLU A 172 4.45 -9.01 -19.02
CA GLU A 172 3.34 -8.47 -19.82
C GLU A 172 3.75 -7.19 -20.57
N PHE A 173 4.51 -6.31 -19.91
CA PHE A 173 5.06 -5.13 -20.60
C PHE A 173 5.98 -5.52 -21.76
N ASN A 174 6.85 -6.50 -21.57
CA ASN A 174 7.75 -6.97 -22.62
C ASN A 174 6.97 -7.56 -23.80
N LYS A 175 5.90 -8.33 -23.56
CA LYS A 175 5.02 -8.85 -24.63
C LYS A 175 4.37 -7.71 -25.42
N LEU A 176 3.84 -6.71 -24.73
CA LEU A 176 3.20 -5.55 -25.36
C LEU A 176 4.19 -4.60 -26.04
N ALA A 177 5.43 -4.54 -25.56
CA ALA A 177 6.49 -3.67 -26.11
C ALA A 177 7.07 -4.16 -27.44
N THR A 178 6.68 -5.34 -27.94
CA THR A 178 7.24 -5.94 -29.16
C THR A 178 6.80 -5.27 -30.47
N SER A 179 5.79 -4.43 -30.44
CA SER A 179 5.24 -3.72 -31.58
C SER A 179 5.37 -2.20 -31.42
N ARG A 180 5.32 -1.49 -32.54
CA ARG A 180 5.34 -0.02 -32.56
C ARG A 180 3.97 0.53 -32.93
N VAL A 181 3.71 1.79 -32.58
CA VAL A 181 2.51 2.48 -33.06
C VAL A 181 2.75 2.92 -34.50
N VAL A 182 1.94 2.37 -35.41
CA VAL A 182 2.06 2.65 -36.85
C VAL A 182 1.83 4.14 -37.12
N ASN A 183 2.69 4.73 -37.96
CA ASN A 183 2.65 6.14 -38.34
C ASN A 183 2.76 7.15 -37.17
N TYR A 184 3.20 6.70 -35.98
CA TYR A 184 3.28 7.58 -34.80
C TYR A 184 4.09 8.85 -35.05
N THR A 185 5.30 8.73 -35.59
CA THR A 185 6.17 9.89 -35.86
C THR A 185 5.52 10.88 -36.81
N LYS A 186 4.84 10.38 -37.87
CA LYS A 186 4.08 11.23 -38.80
C LYS A 186 2.94 11.96 -38.12
N SER A 187 2.24 11.30 -37.19
CA SER A 187 1.16 11.92 -36.42
C SER A 187 1.69 13.02 -35.53
N VAL A 188 2.85 12.83 -34.89
CA VAL A 188 3.53 13.85 -34.10
C VAL A 188 3.91 15.03 -34.98
N ASP A 189 4.54 14.79 -36.13
CA ASP A 189 4.96 15.88 -37.06
C ASP A 189 3.76 16.68 -37.58
N SER A 190 2.69 15.99 -37.98
CA SER A 190 1.46 16.63 -38.45
C SER A 190 0.80 17.47 -37.37
N TRP A 191 0.74 16.96 -36.13
CA TRP A 191 0.19 17.73 -35.02
C TRP A 191 1.05 18.93 -34.68
N MET A 192 2.39 18.79 -34.65
CA MET A 192 3.32 19.89 -34.36
C MET A 192 3.28 20.98 -35.41
N ALA A 193 2.98 20.67 -36.65
CA ALA A 193 2.82 21.65 -37.77
C ALA A 193 1.42 22.30 -37.76
N SER A 194 0.49 21.82 -36.94
CA SER A 194 -0.87 22.35 -36.92
C SER A 194 -0.99 23.59 -36.02
N PRO A 195 -1.96 24.48 -36.29
CA PRO A 195 -2.26 25.63 -35.42
C PRO A 195 -2.72 25.23 -34.00
N ALA A 196 -3.10 23.97 -33.79
CA ALA A 196 -3.52 23.41 -32.50
C ALA A 196 -2.33 22.94 -31.63
N ALA A 197 -1.11 22.98 -32.15
CA ALA A 197 0.08 22.60 -31.39
C ALA A 197 0.37 23.61 -30.27
N ASP A 198 0.63 23.07 -29.07
CA ASP A 198 1.10 23.91 -27.99
C ASP A 198 2.56 24.32 -28.24
N PRO A 199 2.89 25.60 -28.18
CA PRO A 199 4.28 26.07 -28.41
C PRO A 199 5.32 25.41 -27.51
N ARG A 200 4.91 25.01 -26.31
CA ARG A 200 5.77 24.28 -25.34
C ARG A 200 6.18 22.90 -25.82
N ALA A 201 5.45 22.30 -26.74
CA ALA A 201 5.76 20.99 -27.30
C ALA A 201 7.04 21.01 -28.15
N ALA A 202 7.42 22.14 -28.71
CA ALA A 202 8.65 22.28 -29.51
C ALA A 202 9.89 21.85 -28.72
N SER A 203 9.98 22.24 -27.43
CA SER A 203 11.10 21.85 -26.55
C SER A 203 11.11 20.35 -26.20
N LYS A 204 10.05 19.60 -26.51
CA LYS A 204 9.86 18.17 -26.23
C LYS A 204 9.69 17.34 -27.51
N ALA A 205 10.04 17.91 -28.65
CA ALA A 205 9.80 17.27 -29.94
C ALA A 205 10.51 15.93 -30.09
N THR A 206 11.76 15.84 -29.64
CA THR A 206 12.55 14.62 -29.71
C THR A 206 11.96 13.51 -28.85
N GLU A 207 11.63 13.81 -27.62
CA GLU A 207 11.01 12.87 -26.70
C GLU A 207 9.62 12.41 -27.18
N LEU A 208 8.80 13.34 -27.69
CA LEU A 208 7.50 13.03 -28.27
C LEU A 208 7.65 12.06 -29.47
N LYS A 209 8.58 12.31 -30.39
CA LYS A 209 8.79 11.46 -31.58
C LYS A 209 9.32 10.08 -31.23
N SER A 210 10.15 9.97 -30.21
CA SER A 210 10.77 8.69 -29.82
C SER A 210 9.84 7.76 -29.04
N LEU A 211 8.85 8.31 -28.32
CA LEU A 211 8.10 7.60 -27.28
C LEU A 211 7.46 6.28 -27.75
N PHE A 212 6.77 6.29 -28.88
CA PHE A 212 6.09 5.11 -29.44
C PHE A 212 6.64 4.69 -30.81
N SER A 213 7.84 5.15 -31.16
CA SER A 213 8.48 4.78 -32.43
C SER A 213 8.88 3.30 -32.51
N ASN A 214 9.24 2.71 -31.36
CA ASN A 214 9.74 1.35 -31.26
C ASN A 214 8.91 0.44 -30.33
N SER A 215 7.96 0.99 -29.59
CA SER A 215 7.15 0.25 -28.63
C SER A 215 5.73 0.81 -28.54
N THR A 216 4.76 -0.03 -28.22
CA THR A 216 3.39 0.37 -27.90
C THR A 216 3.23 0.78 -26.43
N ILE A 217 4.27 0.58 -25.63
CA ILE A 217 4.31 1.01 -24.22
C ILE A 217 5.39 2.06 -24.05
N ALA A 218 5.06 3.10 -23.29
CA ALA A 218 6.00 4.13 -22.89
C ALA A 218 5.86 4.45 -21.40
N MET A 219 6.98 4.68 -20.75
CA MET A 219 7.05 5.11 -19.35
C MET A 219 7.59 6.52 -19.26
N ILE A 220 6.82 7.41 -18.60
CA ILE A 220 7.22 8.79 -18.37
C ILE A 220 7.56 8.97 -16.90
N TYR A 221 8.84 9.05 -16.59
CA TYR A 221 9.36 9.22 -15.25
C TYR A 221 9.90 10.63 -15.00
N GLY A 222 9.83 11.10 -13.76
CA GLY A 222 10.38 12.40 -13.36
C GLY A 222 9.77 12.92 -12.06
N ALA A 223 10.45 13.90 -11.45
CA ALA A 223 10.02 14.52 -10.18
C ALA A 223 8.67 15.24 -10.30
N ALA A 224 8.07 15.62 -9.18
CA ALA A 224 6.88 16.47 -9.16
C ALA A 224 7.17 17.83 -9.85
N GLY A 225 6.21 18.33 -10.63
CA GLY A 225 6.37 19.62 -11.32
C GLY A 225 7.11 19.58 -12.67
N THR A 226 7.70 18.46 -13.10
CA THR A 226 8.48 18.36 -14.36
C THR A 226 7.65 18.36 -15.65
N GLY A 227 6.34 18.57 -15.57
CA GLY A 227 5.49 18.67 -16.76
C GLY A 227 4.95 17.34 -17.29
N LYS A 228 5.02 16.22 -16.54
CA LYS A 228 4.48 14.90 -16.96
C LYS A 228 3.02 14.96 -17.45
N SER A 229 2.15 15.65 -16.71
CA SER A 229 0.74 15.79 -17.10
C SER A 229 0.58 16.64 -18.37
N THR A 230 1.43 17.63 -18.58
CA THR A 230 1.47 18.43 -19.83
C THR A 230 1.88 17.54 -21.01
N PHE A 231 2.87 16.67 -20.79
CA PHE A 231 3.31 15.71 -21.79
C PHE A 231 2.21 14.71 -22.16
N ILE A 232 1.47 14.21 -21.19
CA ILE A 232 0.28 13.37 -21.41
C ILE A 232 -0.78 14.12 -22.20
N ASN A 233 -0.98 15.41 -21.95
CA ASN A 233 -1.92 16.22 -22.71
C ASN A 233 -1.48 16.36 -24.19
N PHE A 234 -0.20 16.55 -24.48
CA PHE A 234 0.30 16.54 -25.86
C PHE A 234 0.02 15.23 -26.56
N LEU A 235 0.33 14.11 -25.92
CA LEU A 235 -0.01 12.77 -26.44
C LEU A 235 -1.51 12.63 -26.71
N SER A 236 -2.34 13.11 -25.81
CA SER A 236 -3.79 13.07 -25.96
C SER A 236 -4.29 13.88 -27.15
N LEU A 237 -3.64 15.01 -27.46
CA LEU A 237 -3.94 15.82 -28.63
C LEU A 237 -3.44 15.15 -29.93
N ILE A 238 -2.25 14.55 -29.93
CA ILE A 238 -1.70 13.79 -31.06
C ILE A 238 -2.65 12.63 -31.46
N PHE A 239 -3.20 11.95 -30.44
CA PHE A 239 -4.18 10.87 -30.63
C PHE A 239 -5.65 11.37 -30.57
N GLY A 240 -5.92 12.59 -31.07
CA GLY A 240 -7.21 13.27 -30.94
C GLY A 240 -8.43 12.41 -31.27
N ASN A 241 -8.35 11.59 -32.30
CA ASN A 241 -9.45 10.74 -32.79
C ASN A 241 -9.53 9.35 -32.12
N ASN A 242 -8.62 9.06 -31.19
CA ASN A 242 -8.62 7.75 -30.51
C ASN A 242 -9.40 7.83 -29.21
N ARG A 243 -10.11 6.74 -28.88
CA ARG A 243 -10.68 6.58 -27.53
C ARG A 243 -9.57 6.46 -26.51
N LYS A 244 -9.65 7.24 -25.42
CA LYS A 244 -8.64 7.32 -24.37
C LYS A 244 -9.25 6.92 -23.04
N LEU A 245 -8.44 6.25 -22.21
CA LEU A 245 -8.78 5.92 -20.85
C LEU A 245 -7.68 6.40 -19.92
N TYR A 246 -8.05 7.24 -18.94
CA TYR A 246 -7.13 7.75 -17.93
C TYR A 246 -7.44 7.11 -16.58
N LEU A 247 -6.44 6.48 -16.00
CA LEU A 247 -6.56 5.80 -14.72
C LEU A 247 -5.63 6.44 -13.69
N ALA A 248 -6.09 6.48 -12.45
CA ALA A 248 -5.29 6.87 -11.30
C ALA A 248 -5.75 6.08 -10.08
N ASN A 249 -4.87 5.92 -9.11
CA ASN A 249 -5.10 5.14 -7.89
C ASN A 249 -5.98 5.86 -6.85
N THR A 250 -6.30 7.14 -7.03
CA THR A 250 -7.17 7.90 -6.11
C THR A 250 -8.08 8.86 -6.88
N ASN A 251 -9.29 9.13 -6.36
CA ASN A 251 -10.22 10.10 -6.94
C ASN A 251 -9.62 11.51 -7.09
N PRO A 252 -8.90 12.08 -6.10
CA PRO A 252 -8.23 13.37 -6.30
C PRO A 252 -7.22 13.38 -7.45
N ALA A 253 -6.53 12.27 -7.69
CA ALA A 253 -5.61 12.15 -8.82
C ALA A 253 -6.34 12.10 -10.16
N VAL A 254 -7.49 11.42 -10.24
CA VAL A 254 -8.37 11.43 -11.43
C VAL A 254 -8.87 12.85 -11.71
N ASP A 255 -9.35 13.56 -10.69
CA ASP A 255 -9.83 14.94 -10.84
C ASP A 255 -8.71 15.90 -11.26
N ASN A 256 -7.49 15.66 -10.80
CA ASN A 256 -6.31 16.43 -11.24
C ASN A 256 -5.98 16.14 -12.71
N LEU A 257 -6.09 14.89 -13.16
CA LEU A 257 -5.94 14.54 -14.58
C LEU A 257 -7.01 15.21 -15.44
N ARG A 258 -8.29 15.17 -15.05
CA ARG A 258 -9.39 15.84 -15.76
C ARG A 258 -9.15 17.32 -15.96
N ARG A 259 -8.57 18.01 -14.97
CA ARG A 259 -8.26 19.46 -15.07
C ARG A 259 -7.07 19.76 -15.95
N LYS A 260 -6.11 18.84 -16.06
CA LYS A 260 -4.84 19.07 -16.77
C LYS A 260 -4.83 18.53 -18.19
N VAL A 261 -5.64 17.51 -18.47
CA VAL A 261 -5.77 16.94 -19.81
C VAL A 261 -7.00 17.54 -20.46
N THR A 262 -6.79 18.49 -21.34
CA THR A 262 -7.86 19.27 -22.01
C THR A 262 -8.23 18.69 -23.37
N ALA A 263 -7.52 17.68 -23.87
CA ALA A 263 -7.83 17.01 -25.11
C ALA A 263 -9.22 16.34 -25.02
N PRO A 264 -10.03 16.39 -26.09
CA PRO A 264 -11.31 15.69 -26.12
C PRO A 264 -11.11 14.18 -25.97
N ASN A 265 -12.00 13.57 -25.20
CA ASN A 265 -12.03 12.09 -24.96
C ASN A 265 -12.73 11.38 -26.10
#